data_dadeaa76805edabf431799c68480086d
#
_entry.id   dadeaa76805edabf431799c68480086d
#
_cell.length_a   1.000
_cell.length_b   1.000
_cell.length_c   1.000
_cell.angle_alpha   90.00
_cell.angle_beta   90.00
_cell.angle_gamma   90.00
#
_symmetry.space_group_name_H-M   'P 1'
#
loop_
_entity.id
_entity.type
_entity.pdbx_description
1 polymer ?
#
loop_
_entity_poly.entity_id
_entity_poly.type
_entity_poly.pdbx_seq_one_letter_code
_entity_poly.pdbx_strand_id
1 'polypeptide(L)'
;MEQCKISNLYDLKETIAAPVLEGRTYPWEVLPEIKAFILELGKTLPADKFDKIGEDVWIAKTAKVAPSANINGPAIVDEEAEIRHCAFIRGSAIVGKGAVVGNSTELKNVILFNKVQVPHYNYVGDSILGYKSHMGAGSITSNVKSEIGRASCRERVSSPV
;
A
#
# COMPACT_ATOMS: atom_id res chain seq x y z
N MET A 1 13.58 19.44 4.01
CA MET A 1 12.98 18.14 4.35
C MET A 1 11.88 18.20 5.44
N GLU A 2 11.66 19.37 6.05
CA GLU A 2 10.61 19.57 7.07
C GLU A 2 9.21 19.14 6.54
N GLN A 3 8.89 19.50 5.30
CA GLN A 3 7.61 19.19 4.67
C GLN A 3 7.36 17.67 4.47
N CYS A 4 8.41 16.84 4.52
CA CYS A 4 8.30 15.40 4.33
C CYS A 4 8.16 14.62 5.64
N LYS A 5 8.03 15.30 6.77
CA LYS A 5 7.83 14.65 8.06
C LYS A 5 6.45 14.02 8.14
N ILE A 6 6.37 12.88 8.84
CA ILE A 6 5.11 12.16 9.08
C ILE A 6 4.06 13.10 9.68
N SER A 7 4.45 13.93 10.67
CA SER A 7 3.55 14.88 11.32
C SER A 7 2.92 15.92 10.37
N ASN A 8 3.56 16.18 9.23
CA ASN A 8 3.07 17.16 8.25
C ASN A 8 2.31 16.51 7.10
N LEU A 9 2.58 15.22 6.84
CA LEU A 9 2.02 14.50 5.69
C LEU A 9 0.76 13.70 6.03
N TYR A 10 0.66 13.18 7.28
CA TYR A 10 -0.33 12.16 7.59
C TYR A 10 -1.14 12.47 8.83
N ASP A 11 -2.44 12.24 8.77
CA ASP A 11 -3.29 12.11 9.94
C ASP A 11 -3.28 10.64 10.39
N LEU A 12 -2.57 10.34 11.46
CA LEU A 12 -2.40 8.99 11.96
C LEU A 12 -3.70 8.38 12.54
N LYS A 13 -4.75 9.18 12.74
CA LYS A 13 -6.08 8.67 13.11
C LYS A 13 -6.76 7.92 11.96
N GLU A 14 -6.30 8.13 10.75
CA GLU A 14 -6.87 7.58 9.53
C GLU A 14 -6.13 6.33 9.03
N THR A 15 -5.54 5.55 9.95
CA THR A 15 -4.91 4.29 9.60
C THR A 15 -4.77 3.37 10.82
N ILE A 16 -4.96 2.07 10.60
CA ILE A 16 -4.61 1.06 11.60
C ILE A 16 -3.09 0.88 11.76
N ALA A 17 -2.31 1.44 10.84
CA ALA A 17 -0.86 1.39 10.84
C ALA A 17 -0.22 2.52 11.68
N ALA A 18 -0.99 3.32 12.41
CA ALA A 18 -0.47 4.39 13.26
C ALA A 18 0.72 3.96 14.14
N PRO A 19 0.69 2.81 14.83
CA PRO A 19 1.77 2.43 15.74
C PRO A 19 3.14 2.26 15.10
N VAL A 20 3.23 1.85 13.83
CA VAL A 20 4.53 1.73 13.14
C VAL A 20 5.05 3.08 12.65
N LEU A 21 4.17 4.06 12.49
CA LEU A 21 4.50 5.42 12.07
C LEU A 21 4.83 6.34 13.25
N GLU A 22 4.24 6.07 14.41
CA GLU A 22 4.49 6.84 15.63
C GLU A 22 5.95 6.77 16.06
N GLY A 23 6.50 7.93 16.44
CA GLY A 23 7.90 8.05 16.86
C GLY A 23 8.91 8.07 15.71
N ARG A 24 8.48 7.90 14.46
CA ARG A 24 9.32 8.07 13.27
C ARG A 24 9.25 9.51 12.75
N THR A 25 10.33 9.96 12.14
CA THR A 25 10.38 11.32 11.58
C THR A 25 9.88 11.32 10.15
N TYR A 26 10.36 10.37 9.34
CA TYR A 26 10.07 10.31 7.92
C TYR A 26 9.42 8.99 7.52
N PRO A 27 8.49 9.00 6.54
CA PRO A 27 7.74 7.80 6.15
C PRO A 27 8.63 6.67 5.62
N TRP A 28 9.73 6.96 4.95
CA TRP A 28 10.61 5.93 4.41
C TRP A 28 11.34 5.11 5.48
N GLU A 29 11.42 5.60 6.73
CA GLU A 29 11.98 4.86 7.86
C GLU A 29 11.15 3.62 8.20
N VAL A 30 9.87 3.64 7.87
CA VAL A 30 8.90 2.57 8.16
C VAL A 30 8.92 1.44 7.12
N LEU A 31 9.35 1.72 5.89
CA LEU A 31 9.28 0.75 4.79
C LEU A 31 9.90 -0.63 5.10
N PRO A 32 11.06 -0.73 5.77
CA PRO A 32 11.64 -2.02 6.12
C PRO A 32 10.85 -2.79 7.20
N GLU A 33 10.00 -2.09 7.95
CA GLU A 33 9.30 -2.63 9.11
C GLU A 33 7.88 -3.11 8.77
N ILE A 34 7.33 -2.75 7.62
CA ILE A 34 5.94 -3.03 7.24
C ILE A 34 5.61 -4.52 7.35
N LYS A 35 6.47 -5.39 6.85
CA LYS A 35 6.24 -6.84 6.89
C LYS A 35 6.08 -7.36 8.32
N ALA A 36 7.03 -7.04 9.18
CA ALA A 36 7.00 -7.50 10.57
C ALA A 36 5.81 -6.91 11.33
N PHE A 37 5.50 -5.65 11.09
CA PHE A 37 4.37 -4.97 11.70
C PHE A 37 3.04 -5.63 11.33
N ILE A 38 2.82 -5.98 10.06
CA ILE A 38 1.60 -6.67 9.61
C ILE A 38 1.43 -8.01 10.30
N LEU A 39 2.51 -8.79 10.44
CA LEU A 39 2.48 -10.09 11.11
C LEU A 39 2.07 -9.97 12.59
N GLU A 40 2.54 -8.95 13.27
CA GLU A 40 2.16 -8.74 14.68
C GLU A 40 0.75 -8.15 14.80
N LEU A 41 0.42 -7.14 14.01
CA LEU A 41 -0.91 -6.54 14.02
C LEU A 41 -1.99 -7.56 13.67
N GLY A 42 -1.75 -8.39 12.66
CA GLY A 42 -2.71 -9.40 12.21
C GLY A 42 -3.13 -10.38 13.31
N LYS A 43 -2.22 -10.74 14.22
CA LYS A 43 -2.52 -11.62 15.36
C LYS A 43 -3.47 -10.97 16.38
N THR A 44 -3.56 -9.65 16.40
CA THR A 44 -4.38 -8.88 17.34
C THR A 44 -5.74 -8.48 16.77
N LEU A 45 -5.96 -8.69 15.48
CA LEU A 45 -7.21 -8.33 14.84
C LEU A 45 -8.38 -9.17 15.36
N PRO A 46 -9.52 -8.55 15.68
CA PRO A 46 -10.66 -9.25 16.27
C PRO A 46 -11.30 -10.23 15.25
N ALA A 47 -11.44 -11.49 15.67
CA ALA A 47 -11.97 -12.56 14.80
C ALA A 47 -13.47 -12.39 14.45
N ASP A 48 -14.20 -11.58 15.18
CA ASP A 48 -15.57 -11.20 14.84
C ASP A 48 -15.63 -10.23 13.66
N LYS A 49 -14.56 -9.49 13.39
CA LYS A 49 -14.47 -8.52 12.28
C LYS A 49 -13.60 -8.98 11.11
N PHE A 50 -12.57 -9.78 11.36
CA PHE A 50 -11.62 -10.21 10.34
C PHE A 50 -11.57 -11.72 10.20
N ASP A 51 -11.49 -12.18 8.96
CA ASP A 51 -11.20 -13.57 8.63
C ASP A 51 -9.71 -13.70 8.24
N LYS A 52 -9.03 -14.71 8.83
CA LYS A 52 -7.69 -15.09 8.38
C LYS A 52 -7.81 -16.06 7.22
N ILE A 53 -7.38 -15.64 6.03
CA ILE A 53 -7.47 -16.41 4.79
C ILE A 53 -6.06 -16.82 4.36
N GLY A 54 -5.78 -18.12 4.40
CA GLY A 54 -4.46 -18.63 4.03
C GLY A 54 -3.35 -18.19 5.00
N GLU A 55 -2.14 -18.05 4.47
CA GLU A 55 -0.96 -17.71 5.25
C GLU A 55 -0.81 -16.19 5.36
N ASP A 56 -1.00 -15.67 6.58
CA ASP A 56 -0.79 -14.27 6.95
C ASP A 56 -1.57 -13.25 6.11
N VAL A 57 -2.80 -13.59 5.73
CA VAL A 57 -3.75 -12.68 5.08
C VAL A 57 -4.97 -12.50 5.97
N TRP A 58 -5.27 -11.27 6.37
CA TRP A 58 -6.44 -10.90 7.16
C TRP A 58 -7.33 -9.98 6.36
N ILE A 59 -8.58 -10.35 6.19
CA ILE A 59 -9.56 -9.59 5.41
C ILE A 59 -10.77 -9.29 6.28
N ALA A 60 -11.13 -8.03 6.38
CA ALA A 60 -12.35 -7.64 7.09
C ALA A 60 -13.58 -8.24 6.40
N LYS A 61 -14.53 -8.72 7.21
CA LYS A 61 -15.78 -9.34 6.71
C LYS A 61 -16.64 -8.40 5.87
N THR A 62 -16.45 -7.09 6.04
CA THR A 62 -17.15 -6.06 5.26
C THR A 62 -16.40 -5.64 4.00
N ALA A 63 -15.17 -6.11 3.81
CA ALA A 63 -14.40 -5.84 2.60
C ALA A 63 -14.96 -6.60 1.40
N LYS A 64 -14.86 -6.01 0.22
CA LYS A 64 -15.28 -6.60 -1.04
C LYS A 64 -14.07 -7.02 -1.86
N VAL A 65 -13.88 -8.31 -2.05
CA VAL A 65 -12.75 -8.84 -2.82
C VAL A 65 -13.27 -9.57 -4.04
N ALA A 66 -12.85 -9.12 -5.22
CA ALA A 66 -13.20 -9.77 -6.47
C ALA A 66 -12.57 -11.18 -6.55
N PRO A 67 -13.28 -12.20 -7.03
CA PRO A 67 -12.75 -13.56 -7.14
C PRO A 67 -11.48 -13.69 -8.00
N SER A 68 -11.27 -12.76 -8.90
CA SER A 68 -10.10 -12.68 -9.78
C SER A 68 -8.90 -11.92 -9.17
N ALA A 69 -9.04 -11.37 -7.99
CA ALA A 69 -7.93 -10.74 -7.28
C ALA A 69 -7.00 -11.82 -6.69
N ASN A 70 -5.70 -11.54 -6.69
CA ASN A 70 -4.71 -12.38 -6.03
C ASN A 70 -4.11 -11.61 -4.84
N ILE A 71 -4.14 -12.20 -3.66
CA ILE A 71 -3.63 -11.61 -2.44
C ILE A 71 -2.64 -12.56 -1.78
N ASN A 72 -1.38 -12.18 -1.78
CA ASN A 72 -0.32 -12.88 -1.05
C ASN A 72 -0.07 -12.19 0.31
N GLY A 73 0.26 -12.98 1.32
CA GLY A 73 0.62 -12.47 2.63
C GLY A 73 2.08 -11.96 2.74
N PRO A 74 2.41 -11.24 3.82
CA PRO A 74 1.46 -10.78 4.80
C PRO A 74 0.64 -9.59 4.28
N ALA A 75 -0.66 -9.59 4.54
CA ALA A 75 -1.55 -8.53 4.08
C ALA A 75 -2.74 -8.33 5.04
N ILE A 76 -3.16 -7.08 5.19
CA ILE A 76 -4.39 -6.72 5.89
C ILE A 76 -5.26 -5.91 4.94
N VAL A 77 -6.50 -6.34 4.77
CA VAL A 77 -7.55 -5.61 4.04
C VAL A 77 -8.61 -5.20 5.05
N ASP A 78 -8.71 -3.91 5.31
CA ASP A 78 -9.55 -3.34 6.36
C ASP A 78 -11.02 -3.22 5.95
N GLU A 79 -11.87 -2.83 6.91
CA GLU A 79 -13.32 -2.71 6.76
C GLU A 79 -13.70 -1.87 5.53
N GLU A 80 -14.72 -2.31 4.81
CA GLU A 80 -15.29 -1.62 3.64
C GLU A 80 -14.30 -1.36 2.49
N ALA A 81 -13.08 -1.92 2.56
CA ALA A 81 -12.15 -1.82 1.45
C ALA A 81 -12.63 -2.62 0.23
N GLU A 82 -12.24 -2.19 -0.95
CA GLU A 82 -12.63 -2.83 -2.21
C GLU A 82 -11.38 -3.23 -3.00
N ILE A 83 -11.22 -4.54 -3.19
CA ILE A 83 -10.18 -5.14 -4.05
C ILE A 83 -10.85 -5.61 -5.33
N ARG A 84 -10.59 -4.92 -6.43
CA ARG A 84 -11.28 -5.12 -7.69
C ARG A 84 -10.65 -6.21 -8.56
N HIS A 85 -11.28 -6.43 -9.71
CA HIS A 85 -10.89 -7.42 -10.70
C HIS A 85 -9.40 -7.35 -11.07
N CYS A 86 -8.73 -8.51 -11.06
CA CYS A 86 -7.32 -8.67 -11.40
C CYS A 86 -6.33 -7.81 -10.58
N ALA A 87 -6.73 -7.30 -9.42
CA ALA A 87 -5.78 -6.67 -8.51
C ALA A 87 -4.77 -7.71 -8.00
N PHE A 88 -3.51 -7.31 -7.87
CA PHE A 88 -2.44 -8.16 -7.37
C PHE A 88 -1.76 -7.55 -6.15
N ILE A 89 -2.04 -8.10 -4.97
CA ILE A 89 -1.35 -7.74 -3.73
C ILE A 89 -0.21 -8.74 -3.52
N ARG A 90 1.03 -8.30 -3.76
CA ARG A 90 2.24 -9.16 -3.68
C ARG A 90 2.65 -9.49 -2.26
N GLY A 91 2.12 -8.78 -1.27
CA GLY A 91 2.44 -8.92 0.14
C GLY A 91 3.07 -7.67 0.74
N SER A 92 3.23 -7.72 2.07
CA SER A 92 3.62 -6.58 2.90
C SER A 92 2.72 -5.36 2.65
N ALA A 93 1.38 -5.58 2.63
CA ALA A 93 0.42 -4.54 2.28
C ALA A 93 -0.66 -4.36 3.35
N ILE A 94 -0.92 -3.10 3.70
CA ILE A 94 -2.10 -2.68 4.47
C ILE A 94 -2.99 -1.87 3.55
N VAL A 95 -4.22 -2.34 3.35
CA VAL A 95 -5.26 -1.61 2.63
C VAL A 95 -6.24 -1.07 3.65
N GLY A 96 -6.23 0.24 3.86
CA GLY A 96 -7.01 0.93 4.89
C GLY A 96 -8.52 0.88 4.64
N LYS A 97 -9.28 1.25 5.66
CA LYS A 97 -10.75 1.26 5.65
C LYS A 97 -11.31 2.07 4.48
N GLY A 98 -12.22 1.45 3.72
CA GLY A 98 -12.87 2.08 2.57
C GLY A 98 -11.90 2.45 1.43
N ALA A 99 -10.68 1.92 1.43
CA ALA A 99 -9.75 2.13 0.32
C ALA A 99 -10.12 1.27 -0.89
N VAL A 100 -9.71 1.72 -2.07
CA VAL A 100 -9.98 1.03 -3.34
C VAL A 100 -8.68 0.65 -4.02
N VAL A 101 -8.48 -0.65 -4.21
CA VAL A 101 -7.43 -1.22 -5.06
C VAL A 101 -8.08 -1.73 -6.33
N GLY A 102 -7.89 -1.01 -7.41
CA GLY A 102 -8.68 -1.20 -8.63
C GLY A 102 -8.14 -2.24 -9.59
N ASN A 103 -8.74 -2.24 -10.78
CA ASN A 103 -8.43 -3.19 -11.83
C ASN A 103 -6.93 -3.21 -12.15
N SER A 104 -6.35 -4.40 -12.13
CA SER A 104 -4.95 -4.66 -12.51
C SER A 104 -3.93 -3.75 -11.79
N THR A 105 -4.26 -3.35 -10.58
CA THR A 105 -3.37 -2.60 -9.70
C THR A 105 -2.49 -3.57 -8.91
N GLU A 106 -1.20 -3.31 -8.89
CA GLU A 106 -0.24 -4.10 -8.11
C GLU A 106 0.24 -3.33 -6.88
N LEU A 107 0.22 -4.00 -5.72
CA LEU A 107 0.74 -3.47 -4.45
C LEU A 107 1.91 -4.33 -3.95
N LYS A 108 3.00 -3.66 -3.54
CA LYS A 108 4.17 -4.31 -2.93
C LYS A 108 4.78 -3.42 -1.86
N ASN A 109 4.81 -3.89 -0.61
CA ASN A 109 5.40 -3.17 0.53
C ASN A 109 4.82 -1.78 0.72
N VAL A 110 3.52 -1.71 1.06
CA VAL A 110 2.76 -0.45 1.08
C VAL A 110 1.86 -0.34 2.31
N ILE A 111 1.62 0.91 2.71
CA ILE A 111 0.53 1.27 3.61
C ILE A 111 -0.40 2.23 2.87
N LEU A 112 -1.63 1.81 2.61
CA LEU A 112 -2.69 2.68 2.13
C LEU A 112 -3.55 3.08 3.33
N PHE A 113 -3.66 4.37 3.60
CA PHE A 113 -4.54 4.89 4.63
C PHE A 113 -6.01 4.75 4.23
N ASN A 114 -6.90 5.10 5.13
CA ASN A 114 -8.34 5.05 4.88
C ASN A 114 -8.71 5.86 3.65
N LYS A 115 -9.64 5.32 2.85
CA LYS A 115 -10.21 5.96 1.64
C LYS A 115 -9.19 6.33 0.56
N VAL A 116 -8.01 5.74 0.58
CA VAL A 116 -7.06 5.84 -0.54
C VAL A 116 -7.64 5.16 -1.78
N GLN A 117 -7.42 5.74 -2.94
CA GLN A 117 -7.84 5.17 -4.21
C GLN A 117 -6.66 4.99 -5.17
N VAL A 118 -6.42 3.74 -5.54
CA VAL A 118 -5.49 3.34 -6.61
C VAL A 118 -6.25 2.48 -7.61
N PRO A 119 -7.18 3.11 -8.39
CA PRO A 119 -8.32 2.40 -8.96
C PRO A 119 -8.06 1.73 -10.31
N HIS A 120 -6.98 2.10 -11.04
CA HIS A 120 -6.84 1.67 -12.43
C HIS A 120 -5.39 1.52 -12.86
N TYR A 121 -4.95 0.28 -13.09
CA TYR A 121 -3.62 -0.03 -13.67
C TYR A 121 -2.48 0.70 -12.98
N ASN A 122 -2.52 0.73 -11.65
CA ASN A 122 -1.49 1.38 -10.86
C ASN A 122 -0.43 0.36 -10.42
N TYR A 123 0.81 0.81 -10.29
CA TYR A 123 1.82 0.11 -9.50
C TYR A 123 2.17 0.96 -8.29
N VAL A 124 2.00 0.38 -7.10
CA VAL A 124 2.35 1.05 -5.84
C VAL A 124 3.33 0.16 -5.10
N GLY A 125 4.58 0.58 -5.07
CA GLY A 125 5.64 -0.15 -4.41
C GLY A 125 6.44 0.72 -3.45
N ASP A 126 6.84 0.16 -2.30
CA ASP A 126 7.67 0.81 -1.29
C ASP A 126 7.16 2.23 -0.97
N SER A 127 5.86 2.33 -0.64
CA SER A 127 5.15 3.61 -0.56
C SER A 127 4.13 3.65 0.57
N ILE A 128 3.89 4.85 1.08
CA ILE A 128 2.84 5.13 2.07
C ILE A 128 1.94 6.22 1.49
N LEU A 129 0.67 5.90 1.26
CA LEU A 129 -0.31 6.84 0.72
C LEU A 129 -1.25 7.31 1.84
N GLY A 130 -1.32 8.63 2.04
CA GLY A 130 -2.11 9.26 3.09
C GLY A 130 -3.62 9.24 2.82
N TYR A 131 -4.38 9.60 3.83
CA TYR A 131 -5.85 9.62 3.82
C TYR A 131 -6.44 10.31 2.60
N LYS A 132 -7.37 9.63 1.92
CA LYS A 132 -8.05 10.11 0.71
C LYS A 132 -7.14 10.43 -0.48
N SER A 133 -5.86 10.05 -0.46
CA SER A 133 -5.04 10.25 -1.65
C SER A 133 -5.54 9.40 -2.82
N HIS A 134 -5.33 9.90 -4.02
CA HIS A 134 -5.80 9.28 -5.25
C HIS A 134 -4.68 9.24 -6.28
N MET A 135 -4.47 8.09 -6.90
CA MET A 135 -3.59 7.96 -8.06
C MET A 135 -4.43 7.86 -9.33
N GLY A 136 -4.14 8.70 -10.31
CA GLY A 136 -4.77 8.64 -11.62
C GLY A 136 -4.48 7.31 -12.34
N ALA A 137 -5.28 6.99 -13.35
CA ALA A 137 -5.11 5.77 -14.13
C ALA A 137 -3.71 5.69 -14.77
N GLY A 138 -3.07 4.52 -14.65
CA GLY A 138 -1.74 4.28 -15.17
C GLY A 138 -0.58 4.93 -14.39
N SER A 139 -0.87 5.63 -13.28
CA SER A 139 0.20 6.19 -12.44
C SER A 139 0.94 5.07 -11.70
N ILE A 140 2.26 5.21 -11.63
CA ILE A 140 3.14 4.26 -10.97
C ILE A 140 4.09 4.95 -10.00
N THR A 141 4.47 4.27 -8.93
CA THR A 141 5.58 4.69 -8.07
C THR A 141 6.87 4.09 -8.59
N SER A 142 7.93 4.91 -8.71
CA SER A 142 9.25 4.43 -9.10
C SER A 142 10.07 4.13 -7.86
N ASN A 143 10.59 2.91 -7.75
CA ASN A 143 11.38 2.47 -6.60
C ASN A 143 12.78 1.96 -6.98
N VAL A 144 13.09 1.88 -8.25
CA VAL A 144 14.42 1.51 -8.72
C VAL A 144 15.24 2.77 -8.96
N LYS A 145 16.37 2.91 -8.25
CA LYS A 145 17.32 3.99 -8.51
C LYS A 145 18.06 3.73 -9.81
N SER A 146 18.03 4.70 -10.71
CA SER A 146 18.91 4.72 -11.88
C SER A 146 20.25 5.28 -11.46
N GLU A 147 21.31 4.49 -11.57
CA GLU A 147 22.68 4.98 -11.45
C GLU A 147 23.17 5.44 -12.83
N ILE A 148 24.07 6.42 -12.83
CA ILE A 148 24.73 6.88 -14.07
C ILE A 148 25.39 5.69 -14.77
N GLY A 149 25.14 5.53 -16.07
CA GLY A 149 25.69 4.44 -16.89
C GLY A 149 24.80 3.20 -16.99
N ARG A 150 23.66 3.13 -16.31
CA ARG A 150 22.64 2.12 -16.58
C ARG A 150 21.63 2.67 -17.58
N ALA A 151 21.44 1.98 -18.70
CA ALA A 151 20.43 2.36 -19.68
C ALA A 151 19.05 2.43 -19.03
N SER A 152 18.51 3.64 -18.91
CA SER A 152 17.16 3.88 -18.44
C SER A 152 16.32 4.48 -19.57
N CYS A 153 15.01 4.36 -19.50
CA CYS A 153 14.12 5.04 -20.45
C CYS A 153 14.35 6.56 -20.47
N ARG A 154 14.91 7.13 -19.42
CA ARG A 154 15.20 8.53 -19.28
C ARG A 154 16.36 8.97 -20.17
N GLU A 155 17.39 8.13 -20.33
CA GLU A 155 18.53 8.43 -21.21
C GLU A 155 18.15 8.38 -22.67
N ARG A 156 17.19 7.54 -23.06
CA ARG A 156 16.72 7.46 -24.45
C ARG A 156 15.89 8.66 -24.90
N VAL A 157 15.21 9.33 -23.95
CA VAL A 157 14.36 10.51 -24.23
C VAL A 157 15.17 11.80 -24.22
N SER A 158 16.31 11.83 -23.54
CA SER A 158 17.15 13.02 -23.41
C SER A 158 18.29 13.12 -24.43
N SER A 159 18.47 12.13 -25.30
CA SER A 159 19.44 12.22 -26.40
C SER A 159 18.87 13.13 -27.50
N PRO A 160 19.44 14.32 -27.76
CA PRO A 160 19.04 15.11 -28.90
C PRO A 160 19.36 14.34 -30.17
N VAL A 161 18.41 14.30 -31.06
CA VAL A 161 18.56 13.85 -32.46
C VAL A 161 19.40 14.88 -33.23
#